data_c62f6b09264bdc1c53a6a5af6738853e
#
_entry.id   c62f6b09264bdc1c53a6a5af6738853e
#
_cell.length_a   1.000
_cell.length_b   1.000
_cell.length_c   1.000
_cell.angle_alpha   90.00
_cell.angle_beta   90.00
_cell.angle_gamma   90.00
#
_symmetry.space_group_name_H-M   'P 1'
#
loop_
_entity.id
_entity.type
_entity.pdbx_description
1 polymer ?
#
loop_
_entity_poly.entity_id
_entity_poly.type
_entity_poly.pdbx_seq_one_letter_code
_entity_poly.pdbx_strand_id
1 'polypeptide(L)'
;MENRVSVIIPTLNRMKLIQRALDSVLCQTYPIHEIIVVDNGSTDKTLQMLNENYPSVKILKEKKPGVSSARNTGIISAQGNWLALLDSDDSWSNEKIEKQLAFYRSSEKDLRLIHTSEIWYKNGKVLNQKNKHSKAGGDIFKECVSLCCISPSSVLIRKDLFSDIGYFDEKLLVCEDYDFWLRVSSQEEVLFVDEPLTFKFGGHLNQLSRKYWGMDRFRVRALEKLLINGNLTKAQYAIAFQGLLSRLKILHQGAKKRRNLEIEEIYRDKIITWQETFNEKK
;
A
#
# COMPACT_ATOMS: atom_id res chain seq x y z
N MET A 1 6.24 -23.16 -13.89
CA MET A 1 6.59 -21.92 -14.64
C MET A 1 7.65 -21.17 -13.87
N GLU A 2 8.56 -20.51 -14.57
CA GLU A 2 9.59 -19.68 -13.95
C GLU A 2 8.95 -18.43 -13.31
N ASN A 3 9.40 -18.07 -12.11
CA ASN A 3 8.90 -16.87 -11.39
C ASN A 3 9.63 -15.63 -11.93
N ARG A 4 9.05 -14.93 -12.90
CA ARG A 4 9.58 -13.69 -13.45
C ARG A 4 9.05 -12.51 -12.62
N VAL A 5 9.96 -11.74 -12.02
CA VAL A 5 9.61 -10.61 -11.14
C VAL A 5 9.80 -9.30 -11.85
N SER A 6 8.73 -8.50 -11.96
CA SER A 6 8.78 -7.09 -12.36
C SER A 6 8.76 -6.21 -11.12
N VAL A 7 9.71 -5.28 -11.00
CA VAL A 7 9.73 -4.29 -9.92
C VAL A 7 9.14 -2.98 -10.42
N ILE A 8 8.21 -2.39 -9.65
CA ILE A 8 7.49 -1.17 -10.01
C ILE A 8 7.79 -0.08 -8.98
N ILE A 9 8.34 1.04 -9.44
CA ILE A 9 8.76 2.17 -8.60
C ILE A 9 8.05 3.45 -9.09
N PRO A 10 6.97 3.91 -8.43
CA PRO A 10 6.38 5.21 -8.73
C PRO A 10 7.29 6.32 -8.23
N THR A 11 7.46 7.37 -9.02
CA THR A 11 8.31 8.50 -8.65
C THR A 11 7.71 9.85 -9.03
N LEU A 12 7.99 10.88 -8.21
CA LEU A 12 7.66 12.28 -8.46
C LEU A 12 8.63 13.18 -7.68
N ASN A 13 9.55 13.85 -8.40
CA ASN A 13 10.54 14.74 -7.78
C ASN A 13 11.38 14.05 -6.69
N ARG A 14 12.05 12.96 -7.04
CA ARG A 14 12.79 12.08 -6.12
C ARG A 14 14.26 11.86 -6.49
N MET A 15 14.89 12.79 -7.23
CA MET A 15 16.26 12.66 -7.73
C MET A 15 17.25 12.14 -6.66
N LYS A 16 17.15 12.66 -5.42
CA LYS A 16 18.07 12.28 -4.32
C LYS A 16 17.70 10.98 -3.58
N LEU A 17 16.49 10.45 -3.77
CA LEU A 17 15.97 9.31 -2.99
C LEU A 17 15.89 8.04 -3.82
N ILE A 18 15.49 8.15 -5.08
CA ILE A 18 15.24 7.01 -5.94
C ILE A 18 16.48 6.16 -6.25
N GLN A 19 17.69 6.75 -6.16
CA GLN A 19 18.94 6.01 -6.34
C GLN A 19 19.04 4.85 -5.34
N ARG A 20 18.80 5.13 -4.05
CA ARG A 20 18.83 4.09 -3.01
C ARG A 20 17.84 2.97 -3.30
N ALA A 21 16.64 3.29 -3.76
CA ALA A 21 15.63 2.30 -4.14
C ALA A 21 16.14 1.44 -5.30
N LEU A 22 16.63 2.05 -6.37
CA LEU A 22 17.14 1.35 -7.55
C LEU A 22 18.37 0.49 -7.24
N ASP A 23 19.35 1.03 -6.50
CA ASP A 23 20.55 0.29 -6.10
C ASP A 23 20.17 -0.98 -5.29
N SER A 24 19.18 -0.88 -4.40
CA SER A 24 18.70 -2.03 -3.63
C SER A 24 18.00 -3.09 -4.48
N VAL A 25 17.40 -2.69 -5.60
CA VAL A 25 16.80 -3.63 -6.57
C VAL A 25 17.87 -4.28 -7.44
N LEU A 26 18.86 -3.52 -7.91
CA LEU A 26 19.95 -4.02 -8.72
C LEU A 26 20.88 -4.98 -7.96
N CYS A 27 20.95 -4.85 -6.63
CA CYS A 27 21.70 -5.73 -5.74
C CYS A 27 20.92 -6.97 -5.28
N GLN A 28 19.72 -7.26 -5.80
CA GLN A 28 18.97 -8.45 -5.41
C GLN A 28 19.70 -9.73 -5.82
N THR A 29 19.74 -10.72 -4.92
CA THR A 29 20.32 -12.06 -5.20
C THR A 29 19.45 -12.86 -6.17
N TYR A 30 18.14 -12.59 -6.19
CA TYR A 30 17.22 -13.16 -7.17
C TYR A 30 17.23 -12.32 -8.46
N PRO A 31 17.36 -12.91 -9.66
CA PRO A 31 17.39 -12.16 -10.91
C PRO A 31 16.05 -11.46 -11.19
N ILE A 32 16.09 -10.13 -11.27
CA ILE A 32 14.93 -9.30 -11.59
C ILE A 32 14.70 -9.31 -13.10
N HIS A 33 13.49 -9.65 -13.53
CA HIS A 33 13.15 -9.71 -14.95
C HIS A 33 13.11 -8.33 -15.60
N GLU A 34 12.56 -7.32 -14.93
CA GLU A 34 12.52 -5.92 -15.36
C GLU A 34 12.33 -4.98 -14.18
N ILE A 35 12.83 -3.77 -14.32
CA ILE A 35 12.60 -2.65 -13.39
C ILE A 35 11.86 -1.56 -14.14
N ILE A 36 10.69 -1.18 -13.64
CA ILE A 36 9.81 -0.17 -14.24
C ILE A 36 9.72 1.01 -13.29
N VAL A 37 10.30 2.13 -13.66
CA VAL A 37 10.09 3.41 -12.97
C VAL A 37 8.97 4.15 -13.67
N VAL A 38 7.95 4.56 -12.93
CA VAL A 38 6.84 5.34 -13.46
C VAL A 38 6.92 6.76 -12.94
N ASP A 39 7.33 7.68 -13.81
CA ASP A 39 7.41 9.10 -13.51
C ASP A 39 6.03 9.75 -13.60
N ASN A 40 5.57 10.33 -12.50
CA ASN A 40 4.26 10.97 -12.39
C ASN A 40 4.35 12.50 -12.52
N GLY A 41 5.18 12.98 -13.45
CA GLY A 41 5.32 14.39 -13.79
C GLY A 41 6.41 15.12 -12.99
N SER A 42 7.59 14.51 -12.83
CA SER A 42 8.74 15.18 -12.21
C SER A 42 9.18 16.41 -13.00
N THR A 43 9.48 17.47 -12.26
CA THR A 43 9.98 18.76 -12.75
C THR A 43 11.43 19.03 -12.32
N ASP A 44 11.98 18.18 -11.46
CA ASP A 44 13.39 18.20 -11.08
C ASP A 44 14.23 17.34 -12.04
N LYS A 45 15.50 17.12 -11.72
CA LYS A 45 16.42 16.31 -12.52
C LYS A 45 16.23 14.79 -12.38
N THR A 46 15.10 14.31 -11.82
CA THR A 46 14.86 12.85 -11.63
C THR A 46 15.01 12.10 -12.94
N LEU A 47 14.30 12.53 -14.01
CA LEU A 47 14.34 11.86 -15.31
C LEU A 47 15.73 11.92 -15.98
N GLN A 48 16.43 13.05 -15.87
CA GLN A 48 17.78 13.18 -16.40
C GLN A 48 18.71 12.17 -15.72
N MET A 49 18.72 12.13 -14.41
CA MET A 49 19.55 11.23 -13.62
C MET A 49 19.25 9.75 -13.91
N LEU A 50 17.97 9.39 -14.08
CA LEU A 50 17.57 8.02 -14.41
C LEU A 50 18.12 7.60 -15.78
N ASN A 51 18.00 8.44 -16.81
CA ASN A 51 18.51 8.14 -18.15
C ASN A 51 20.05 8.03 -18.19
N GLU A 52 20.74 8.84 -17.40
CA GLU A 52 22.21 8.86 -17.37
C GLU A 52 22.79 7.68 -16.59
N ASN A 53 22.20 7.33 -15.44
CA ASN A 53 22.82 6.38 -14.51
C ASN A 53 22.17 4.98 -14.51
N TYR A 54 20.94 4.83 -15.03
CA TYR A 54 20.20 3.56 -14.98
C TYR A 54 19.61 3.18 -16.35
N PRO A 55 20.45 2.97 -17.37
CA PRO A 55 20.01 2.74 -18.77
C PRO A 55 19.22 1.43 -18.95
N SER A 56 19.32 0.47 -18.02
CA SER A 56 18.58 -0.80 -18.06
C SER A 56 17.16 -0.68 -17.47
N VAL A 57 16.83 0.46 -16.84
CA VAL A 57 15.52 0.68 -16.22
C VAL A 57 14.53 1.17 -17.26
N LYS A 58 13.38 0.53 -17.34
CA LYS A 58 12.27 0.98 -18.18
C LYS A 58 11.58 2.18 -17.53
N ILE A 59 11.60 3.33 -18.18
CA ILE A 59 10.97 4.55 -17.69
C ILE A 59 9.64 4.76 -18.40
N LEU A 60 8.55 4.85 -17.65
CA LEU A 60 7.23 5.21 -18.14
C LEU A 60 6.83 6.58 -17.58
N LYS A 61 5.99 7.30 -18.32
CA LYS A 61 5.41 8.58 -17.89
C LYS A 61 3.92 8.43 -17.68
N GLU A 62 3.44 8.77 -16.49
CA GLU A 62 2.01 8.82 -16.18
C GLU A 62 1.56 10.26 -15.99
N LYS A 63 0.63 10.70 -16.86
CA LYS A 63 0.13 12.09 -16.88
C LYS A 63 -0.91 12.36 -15.80
N LYS A 64 -1.70 11.34 -15.43
CA LYS A 64 -2.71 11.46 -14.39
C LYS A 64 -2.04 11.55 -13.02
N PRO A 65 -2.19 12.64 -12.28
CA PRO A 65 -1.53 12.81 -10.99
C PRO A 65 -2.00 11.77 -9.96
N GLY A 66 -1.07 11.22 -9.20
CA GLY A 66 -1.35 10.32 -8.08
C GLY A 66 -0.53 9.05 -8.09
N VAL A 67 -0.17 8.57 -6.91
CA VAL A 67 0.64 7.36 -6.75
C VAL A 67 -0.11 6.12 -7.24
N SER A 68 -1.45 6.09 -7.12
CA SER A 68 -2.30 5.02 -7.66
C SER A 68 -2.17 4.88 -9.16
N SER A 69 -2.30 5.99 -9.92
CA SER A 69 -2.18 5.97 -11.38
C SER A 69 -0.77 5.53 -11.81
N ALA A 70 0.26 6.03 -11.14
CA ALA A 70 1.63 5.61 -11.42
C ALA A 70 1.85 4.10 -11.16
N ARG A 71 1.37 3.57 -10.02
CA ARG A 71 1.46 2.13 -9.75
C ARG A 71 0.67 1.32 -10.77
N ASN A 72 -0.56 1.72 -11.08
CA ASN A 72 -1.41 1.03 -12.07
C ASN A 72 -0.75 0.98 -13.44
N THR A 73 -0.18 2.07 -13.93
CA THR A 73 0.56 2.12 -15.19
C THR A 73 1.73 1.13 -15.19
N GLY A 74 2.49 1.05 -14.10
CA GLY A 74 3.56 0.06 -13.95
C GLY A 74 3.04 -1.37 -13.93
N ILE A 75 1.99 -1.66 -13.18
CA ILE A 75 1.36 -2.99 -13.05
C ILE A 75 0.85 -3.48 -14.41
N ILE A 76 0.15 -2.63 -15.16
CA ILE A 76 -0.40 -2.97 -16.47
C ILE A 76 0.73 -3.25 -17.47
N SER A 77 1.81 -2.47 -17.44
CA SER A 77 2.96 -2.59 -18.35
C SER A 77 3.89 -3.75 -18.02
N ALA A 78 3.83 -4.29 -16.81
CA ALA A 78 4.74 -5.34 -16.34
C ALA A 78 4.55 -6.67 -17.08
N GLN A 79 5.66 -7.35 -17.39
CA GLN A 79 5.70 -8.64 -18.09
C GLN A 79 5.94 -9.83 -17.17
N GLY A 80 6.38 -9.59 -15.93
CA GLY A 80 6.54 -10.63 -14.91
C GLY A 80 5.20 -11.19 -14.45
N ASN A 81 5.20 -12.43 -13.97
CA ASN A 81 4.06 -13.05 -13.30
C ASN A 81 4.00 -12.73 -11.80
N TRP A 82 5.09 -12.20 -11.25
CA TRP A 82 5.17 -11.62 -9.92
C TRP A 82 5.52 -10.14 -9.99
N LEU A 83 4.86 -9.32 -9.20
CA LEU A 83 5.04 -7.87 -9.14
C LEU A 83 5.52 -7.47 -7.75
N ALA A 84 6.65 -6.82 -7.66
CA ALA A 84 7.17 -6.23 -6.43
C ALA A 84 7.01 -4.70 -6.50
N LEU A 85 6.39 -4.13 -5.51
CA LEU A 85 6.20 -2.67 -5.42
C LEU A 85 7.28 -2.09 -4.51
N LEU A 86 7.84 -0.95 -4.89
CA LEU A 86 8.83 -0.23 -4.08
C LEU A 86 8.59 1.27 -4.17
N ASP A 87 8.33 1.92 -3.06
CA ASP A 87 8.26 3.39 -3.00
C ASP A 87 9.66 3.99 -3.21
N SER A 88 9.75 5.07 -3.96
CA SER A 88 11.03 5.68 -4.39
C SER A 88 11.90 6.24 -3.25
N ASP A 89 11.41 6.25 -2.02
CA ASP A 89 12.12 6.66 -0.82
C ASP A 89 12.50 5.50 0.11
N ASP A 90 12.09 4.26 -0.21
CA ASP A 90 12.41 3.05 0.55
C ASP A 90 13.59 2.26 -0.07
N SER A 91 13.98 1.15 0.53
CA SER A 91 14.93 0.18 -0.03
C SER A 91 14.72 -1.23 0.52
N TRP A 92 15.39 -2.20 -0.06
CA TRP A 92 15.29 -3.61 0.30
C TRP A 92 16.62 -4.20 0.78
N SER A 93 16.54 -5.29 1.56
CA SER A 93 17.63 -6.23 1.73
C SER A 93 17.89 -6.95 0.40
N ASN A 94 19.14 -7.28 0.11
CA ASN A 94 19.53 -7.94 -1.14
C ASN A 94 18.84 -9.29 -1.35
N GLU A 95 18.41 -9.96 -0.29
CA GLU A 95 17.79 -11.29 -0.33
C GLU A 95 16.25 -11.25 -0.32
N LYS A 96 15.63 -10.05 -0.39
CA LYS A 96 14.17 -9.92 -0.20
C LYS A 96 13.36 -10.78 -1.16
N ILE A 97 13.60 -10.67 -2.44
CA ILE A 97 12.83 -11.39 -3.46
C ILE A 97 13.09 -12.89 -3.38
N GLU A 98 14.33 -13.29 -3.18
CA GLU A 98 14.72 -14.70 -3.04
C GLU A 98 14.00 -15.36 -1.85
N LYS A 99 14.01 -14.71 -0.67
CA LYS A 99 13.39 -15.23 0.55
C LYS A 99 11.87 -15.27 0.44
N GLN A 100 11.24 -14.26 -0.17
CA GLN A 100 9.80 -14.28 -0.41
C GLN A 100 9.39 -15.44 -1.33
N LEU A 101 10.12 -15.66 -2.43
CA LEU A 101 9.83 -16.76 -3.34
C LEU A 101 10.17 -18.14 -2.75
N ALA A 102 11.23 -18.24 -1.92
CA ALA A 102 11.55 -19.46 -1.20
C ALA A 102 10.43 -19.81 -0.19
N PHE A 103 9.95 -18.82 0.56
CA PHE A 103 8.85 -19.00 1.50
C PHE A 103 7.55 -19.41 0.79
N TYR A 104 7.24 -18.79 -0.37
CA TYR A 104 6.10 -19.20 -1.20
C TYR A 104 6.19 -20.66 -1.63
N ARG A 105 7.38 -21.12 -2.11
CA ARG A 105 7.57 -22.50 -2.55
C ARG A 105 7.45 -23.52 -1.42
N SER A 106 7.77 -23.14 -0.18
CA SER A 106 7.61 -23.99 1.00
C SER A 106 6.20 -23.99 1.57
N SER A 107 5.34 -23.06 1.13
CA SER A 107 3.94 -22.99 1.57
C SER A 107 3.11 -24.06 0.87
N GLU A 108 2.24 -24.74 1.63
CA GLU A 108 1.24 -25.65 1.10
C GLU A 108 0.08 -24.92 0.39
N LYS A 109 -0.07 -23.61 0.65
CA LYS A 109 -1.13 -22.76 0.10
C LYS A 109 -0.64 -21.98 -1.09
N ASP A 110 -1.39 -21.99 -2.19
CA ASP A 110 -1.13 -21.16 -3.39
C ASP A 110 -1.64 -19.73 -3.19
N LEU A 111 -1.05 -18.99 -2.24
CA LEU A 111 -1.42 -17.61 -1.95
C LEU A 111 -0.70 -16.62 -2.88
N ARG A 112 -1.39 -15.55 -3.22
CA ARG A 112 -0.96 -14.61 -4.27
C ARG A 112 -0.32 -13.33 -3.76
N LEU A 113 -0.24 -13.14 -2.44
CA LEU A 113 0.43 -12.00 -1.81
C LEU A 113 1.35 -12.45 -0.69
N ILE A 114 2.58 -11.96 -0.73
CA ILE A 114 3.62 -12.21 0.27
C ILE A 114 4.15 -10.85 0.72
N HIS A 115 4.18 -10.59 2.01
CA HIS A 115 4.82 -9.39 2.55
C HIS A 115 5.88 -9.73 3.59
N THR A 116 6.71 -8.75 3.94
CA THR A 116 7.84 -8.92 4.86
C THR A 116 7.69 -8.03 6.08
N SER A 117 8.46 -8.32 7.13
CA SER A 117 8.74 -7.37 8.19
C SER A 117 9.57 -6.19 7.68
N GLU A 118 9.64 -5.11 8.46
CA GLU A 118 10.24 -3.83 8.05
C GLU A 118 11.05 -3.20 9.18
N ILE A 119 12.10 -2.48 8.82
CA ILE A 119 12.78 -1.53 9.71
C ILE A 119 12.43 -0.10 9.26
N TRP A 120 12.02 0.72 10.20
CA TRP A 120 11.69 2.12 9.93
C TRP A 120 12.80 3.04 10.39
N TYR A 121 13.20 3.93 9.51
CA TYR A 121 14.16 4.99 9.80
C TYR A 121 13.46 6.34 9.76
N LYS A 122 13.80 7.21 10.71
CA LYS A 122 13.37 8.61 10.72
C LYS A 122 14.58 9.49 11.01
N ASN A 123 14.88 10.39 10.09
CA ASN A 123 16.05 11.26 10.19
C ASN A 123 17.36 10.47 10.47
N GLY A 124 17.55 9.35 9.78
CA GLY A 124 18.74 8.49 9.91
C GLY A 124 18.79 7.57 11.13
N LYS A 125 17.79 7.63 12.03
CA LYS A 125 17.73 6.77 13.22
C LYS A 125 16.65 5.71 13.07
N VAL A 126 16.92 4.50 13.58
CA VAL A 126 15.92 3.44 13.66
C VAL A 126 14.78 3.88 14.57
N LEU A 127 13.55 3.72 14.09
CA LEU A 127 12.34 3.99 14.84
C LEU A 127 11.80 2.69 15.43
N ASN A 128 11.78 2.58 16.75
CA ASN A 128 11.16 1.44 17.42
C ASN A 128 9.65 1.42 17.12
N GLN A 129 9.22 0.37 16.46
CA GLN A 129 7.81 0.18 16.15
C GLN A 129 7.04 -0.20 17.42
N LYS A 130 5.82 0.37 17.56
CA LYS A 130 4.92 -0.03 18.65
C LYS A 130 4.28 -1.38 18.30
N ASN A 131 3.90 -2.17 19.29
CA ASN A 131 3.24 -3.49 19.12
C ASN A 131 2.03 -3.45 18.16
N LYS A 132 1.31 -2.33 18.09
CA LYS A 132 0.19 -2.15 17.14
C LYS A 132 0.60 -2.19 15.66
N HIS A 133 1.89 -2.11 15.35
CA HIS A 133 2.44 -2.22 14.00
C HIS A 133 3.04 -3.61 13.73
N SER A 134 2.86 -4.57 14.65
CA SER A 134 3.20 -5.96 14.42
C SER A 134 2.49 -6.46 13.16
N LYS A 135 3.23 -7.19 12.33
CA LYS A 135 2.74 -7.75 11.08
C LYS A 135 2.47 -9.23 11.26
N ALA A 136 1.59 -9.78 10.45
CA ALA A 136 1.21 -11.18 10.48
C ALA A 136 0.83 -11.68 9.09
N GLY A 137 0.80 -13.00 8.92
CA GLY A 137 0.22 -13.70 7.76
C GLY A 137 -1.10 -14.38 8.09
N GLY A 138 -1.65 -15.08 7.11
CA GLY A 138 -2.94 -15.75 7.21
C GLY A 138 -4.11 -14.79 6.96
N ASP A 139 -5.23 -15.00 7.64
CA ASP A 139 -6.36 -14.07 7.62
C ASP A 139 -6.06 -12.84 8.48
N ILE A 140 -5.74 -11.75 7.83
CA ILE A 140 -5.41 -10.46 8.46
C ILE A 140 -6.46 -9.38 8.17
N PHE A 141 -7.67 -9.75 7.78
CA PHE A 141 -8.70 -8.78 7.45
C PHE A 141 -9.01 -7.82 8.59
N LYS A 142 -9.13 -8.32 9.82
CA LYS A 142 -9.37 -7.51 11.02
C LYS A 142 -8.24 -6.52 11.30
N GLU A 143 -7.01 -6.93 11.11
CA GLU A 143 -5.81 -6.11 11.23
C GLU A 143 -5.79 -5.01 10.17
N CYS A 144 -6.09 -5.36 8.91
CA CYS A 144 -6.21 -4.40 7.80
C CYS A 144 -7.32 -3.37 8.06
N VAL A 145 -8.47 -3.78 8.59
CA VAL A 145 -9.54 -2.84 8.99
C VAL A 145 -9.04 -1.89 10.07
N SER A 146 -8.28 -2.39 11.04
CA SER A 146 -7.81 -1.59 12.19
C SER A 146 -6.69 -0.62 11.80
N LEU A 147 -5.77 -1.04 10.96
CA LEU A 147 -4.59 -0.27 10.55
C LEU A 147 -4.15 -0.67 9.13
N CYS A 148 -3.45 0.21 8.41
CA CYS A 148 -2.72 -0.18 7.21
C CYS A 148 -1.51 -1.04 7.63
N CYS A 149 -1.68 -2.37 7.69
CA CYS A 149 -0.68 -3.30 8.23
C CYS A 149 0.32 -3.79 7.18
N ILE A 150 0.00 -3.66 5.89
CA ILE A 150 0.91 -3.97 4.78
C ILE A 150 1.39 -2.65 4.16
N SER A 151 2.68 -2.53 3.86
CA SER A 151 3.19 -1.40 3.07
C SER A 151 3.50 -1.85 1.64
N PRO A 152 3.30 -0.98 0.63
CA PRO A 152 3.59 -1.33 -0.77
C PRO A 152 5.02 -1.84 -0.97
N SER A 153 6.01 -1.23 -0.31
CA SER A 153 7.42 -1.63 -0.45
C SER A 153 7.74 -3.03 0.09
N SER A 154 6.88 -3.62 0.92
CA SER A 154 7.12 -4.95 1.51
C SER A 154 6.59 -6.11 0.68
N VAL A 155 5.75 -5.85 -0.32
CA VAL A 155 5.00 -6.90 -1.02
C VAL A 155 5.70 -7.50 -2.22
N LEU A 156 5.34 -8.76 -2.49
CA LEU A 156 5.49 -9.47 -3.74
C LEU A 156 4.10 -10.05 -4.06
N ILE A 157 3.53 -9.68 -5.20
CA ILE A 157 2.14 -9.96 -5.57
C ILE A 157 2.12 -10.72 -6.89
N ARG A 158 1.38 -11.82 -6.96
CA ARG A 158 1.13 -12.49 -8.22
C ARG A 158 0.22 -11.64 -9.12
N LYS A 159 0.60 -11.46 -10.38
CA LYS A 159 -0.04 -10.50 -11.28
C LYS A 159 -1.52 -10.77 -11.50
N ASP A 160 -1.94 -12.04 -11.50
CA ASP A 160 -3.34 -12.43 -11.67
C ASP A 160 -4.26 -11.96 -10.53
N LEU A 161 -3.72 -11.65 -9.35
CA LEU A 161 -4.50 -11.07 -8.25
C LEU A 161 -5.21 -9.78 -8.67
N PHE A 162 -4.56 -8.97 -9.51
CA PHE A 162 -5.15 -7.70 -9.98
C PHE A 162 -6.35 -7.91 -10.91
N SER A 163 -6.46 -9.05 -11.55
CA SER A 163 -7.64 -9.38 -12.38
C SER A 163 -8.90 -9.61 -11.54
N ASP A 164 -8.74 -10.16 -10.34
CA ASP A 164 -9.85 -10.49 -9.45
C ASP A 164 -10.19 -9.33 -8.49
N ILE A 165 -9.17 -8.75 -7.90
CA ILE A 165 -9.31 -7.68 -6.89
C ILE A 165 -9.47 -6.29 -7.53
N GLY A 166 -8.99 -6.11 -8.75
CA GLY A 166 -8.85 -4.81 -9.41
C GLY A 166 -7.58 -4.07 -8.99
N TYR A 167 -7.37 -2.90 -9.57
CA TYR A 167 -6.19 -2.06 -9.37
C TYR A 167 -6.33 -1.11 -8.16
N PHE A 168 -5.29 -0.30 -7.89
CA PHE A 168 -5.37 0.78 -6.91
C PHE A 168 -6.41 1.83 -7.33
N ASP A 169 -7.20 2.31 -6.37
CA ASP A 169 -8.24 3.30 -6.65
C ASP A 169 -7.63 4.70 -6.87
N GLU A 170 -7.65 5.16 -8.12
CA GLU A 170 -7.08 6.44 -8.51
C GLU A 170 -7.88 7.66 -8.03
N LYS A 171 -9.08 7.47 -7.46
CA LYS A 171 -9.86 8.52 -6.81
C LYS A 171 -9.41 8.77 -5.36
N LEU A 172 -8.58 7.89 -4.80
CA LEU A 172 -8.00 8.05 -3.49
C LEU A 172 -6.63 8.73 -3.61
N LEU A 173 -6.54 9.96 -3.14
CA LEU A 173 -5.29 10.74 -3.16
C LEU A 173 -4.25 10.20 -2.17
N VAL A 174 -4.70 9.53 -1.13
CA VAL A 174 -3.92 8.82 -0.11
C VAL A 174 -4.76 7.68 0.46
N CYS A 175 -4.11 6.74 1.18
CA CYS A 175 -4.73 5.50 1.69
C CYS A 175 -5.25 4.60 0.57
N GLU A 176 -4.71 4.72 -0.63
CA GLU A 176 -4.95 3.82 -1.75
C GLU A 176 -4.46 2.40 -1.46
N ASP A 177 -3.37 2.30 -0.70
CA ASP A 177 -2.82 1.06 -0.18
C ASP A 177 -3.77 0.41 0.83
N TYR A 178 -4.29 1.19 1.77
CA TYR A 178 -5.29 0.73 2.73
C TYR A 178 -6.54 0.17 2.03
N ASP A 179 -7.10 0.87 1.02
CA ASP A 179 -8.21 0.39 0.20
C ASP A 179 -7.87 -0.94 -0.49
N PHE A 180 -6.68 -1.03 -1.08
CA PHE A 180 -6.26 -2.22 -1.79
C PHE A 180 -6.12 -3.43 -0.85
N TRP A 181 -5.47 -3.24 0.31
CA TRP A 181 -5.29 -4.33 1.29
C TRP A 181 -6.60 -4.79 1.92
N LEU A 182 -7.57 -3.89 2.12
CA LEU A 182 -8.92 -4.27 2.56
C LEU A 182 -9.59 -5.20 1.55
N ARG A 183 -9.50 -4.89 0.26
CA ARG A 183 -10.07 -5.74 -0.81
C ARG A 183 -9.37 -7.09 -0.91
N VAL A 184 -8.05 -7.12 -0.84
CA VAL A 184 -7.27 -8.37 -0.85
C VAL A 184 -7.62 -9.22 0.36
N SER A 185 -7.44 -8.70 1.57
CA SER A 185 -7.61 -9.46 2.81
C SER A 185 -9.06 -9.88 3.08
N SER A 186 -10.05 -9.27 2.41
CA SER A 186 -11.43 -9.75 2.48
C SER A 186 -11.67 -11.02 1.65
N GLN A 187 -10.78 -11.36 0.72
CA GLN A 187 -10.93 -12.47 -0.21
C GLN A 187 -9.85 -13.54 -0.06
N GLU A 188 -8.66 -13.17 0.40
CA GLU A 188 -7.51 -14.07 0.49
C GLU A 188 -6.73 -13.89 1.78
N GLU A 189 -6.15 -15.00 2.23
CA GLU A 189 -5.07 -14.98 3.20
C GLU A 189 -3.78 -14.47 2.53
N VAL A 190 -2.80 -14.06 3.34
CA VAL A 190 -1.51 -13.57 2.86
C VAL A 190 -0.35 -14.33 3.50
N LEU A 191 0.78 -14.45 2.80
CA LEU A 191 2.01 -14.97 3.34
C LEU A 191 2.81 -13.83 4.01
N PHE A 192 3.46 -14.16 5.12
CA PHE A 192 4.31 -13.23 5.86
C PHE A 192 5.67 -13.83 6.15
N VAL A 193 6.72 -13.19 5.64
CA VAL A 193 8.11 -13.50 5.97
C VAL A 193 8.51 -12.63 7.15
N ASP A 194 8.66 -13.24 8.33
CA ASP A 194 9.02 -12.53 9.57
C ASP A 194 10.53 -12.21 9.64
N GLU A 195 11.01 -11.58 8.58
CA GLU A 195 12.34 -11.02 8.49
C GLU A 195 12.26 -9.57 8.02
N PRO A 196 13.08 -8.66 8.56
CA PRO A 196 13.06 -7.24 8.20
C PRO A 196 13.78 -7.01 6.86
N LEU A 197 13.13 -7.38 5.77
CA LEU A 197 13.69 -7.32 4.41
C LEU A 197 13.34 -6.01 3.68
N THR A 198 12.56 -5.14 4.30
CA THR A 198 12.16 -3.82 3.76
C THR A 198 12.60 -2.72 4.71
N PHE A 199 13.25 -1.69 4.17
CA PHE A 199 13.73 -0.53 4.91
C PHE A 199 12.96 0.71 4.50
N LYS A 200 12.21 1.29 5.43
CA LYS A 200 11.38 2.48 5.20
C LYS A 200 12.04 3.73 5.75
N PHE A 201 12.10 4.78 4.94
CA PHE A 201 12.76 6.03 5.31
C PHE A 201 11.77 7.18 5.32
N GLY A 202 11.40 7.60 6.53
CA GLY A 202 10.48 8.70 6.76
C GLY A 202 11.16 9.96 7.31
N GLY A 203 10.36 11.03 7.44
CA GLY A 203 10.80 12.29 8.03
C GLY A 203 11.17 13.38 7.03
N HIS A 204 11.19 13.10 5.73
CA HIS A 204 11.41 14.13 4.71
C HIS A 204 10.13 14.98 4.47
N LEU A 205 10.33 16.22 3.99
CA LEU A 205 9.25 17.21 3.85
C LEU A 205 8.15 16.79 2.86
N ASN A 206 8.51 16.09 1.79
CA ASN A 206 7.62 15.69 0.71
C ASN A 206 6.95 14.32 0.93
N GLN A 207 6.85 13.85 2.16
CA GLN A 207 6.20 12.59 2.48
C GLN A 207 4.67 12.71 2.29
N LEU A 208 4.08 11.81 1.47
CA LEU A 208 2.66 11.87 1.09
C LEU A 208 1.71 11.84 2.30
N SER A 209 2.04 11.04 3.31
CA SER A 209 1.26 10.92 4.55
C SER A 209 1.17 12.20 5.39
N ARG A 210 2.01 13.21 5.10
CA ARG A 210 2.00 14.52 5.77
C ARG A 210 1.29 15.61 4.95
N LYS A 211 1.01 15.34 3.68
CA LYS A 211 0.41 16.32 2.75
C LYS A 211 -1.05 16.63 3.09
N TYR A 212 -1.76 15.66 3.60
CA TYR A 212 -3.20 15.78 3.86
C TYR A 212 -3.50 15.65 5.35
N TRP A 213 -4.35 16.53 5.86
CA TRP A 213 -4.85 16.42 7.23
C TRP A 213 -5.92 15.31 7.33
N GLY A 214 -6.01 14.65 8.49
CA GLY A 214 -7.11 13.74 8.79
C GLY A 214 -7.16 12.50 7.88
N MET A 215 -6.12 11.67 7.91
CA MET A 215 -6.03 10.42 7.11
C MET A 215 -7.28 9.53 7.25
N ASP A 216 -7.95 9.56 8.41
CA ASP A 216 -9.17 8.77 8.64
C ASP A 216 -10.32 9.14 7.70
N ARG A 217 -10.34 10.35 7.10
CA ARG A 217 -11.32 10.70 6.06
C ARG A 217 -11.22 9.80 4.83
N PHE A 218 -10.02 9.45 4.44
CA PHE A 218 -9.75 8.56 3.29
C PHE A 218 -10.00 7.11 3.67
N ARG A 219 -9.66 6.70 4.91
CA ARG A 219 -9.98 5.36 5.42
C ARG A 219 -11.49 5.14 5.54
N VAL A 220 -12.24 6.16 5.93
CA VAL A 220 -13.72 6.12 5.92
C VAL A 220 -14.22 5.84 4.51
N ARG A 221 -13.73 6.56 3.48
CA ARG A 221 -14.12 6.31 2.08
C ARG A 221 -13.81 4.88 1.63
N ALA A 222 -12.64 4.36 1.97
CA ALA A 222 -12.26 2.99 1.64
C ALA A 222 -13.19 1.97 2.32
N LEU A 223 -13.52 2.16 3.59
CA LEU A 223 -14.43 1.27 4.32
C LEU A 223 -15.88 1.40 3.84
N GLU A 224 -16.36 2.60 3.55
CA GLU A 224 -17.69 2.81 2.93
C GLU A 224 -17.79 2.06 1.60
N LYS A 225 -16.78 2.22 0.74
CA LYS A 225 -16.70 1.52 -0.55
C LYS A 225 -16.71 -0.01 -0.37
N LEU A 226 -15.94 -0.51 0.60
CA LEU A 226 -15.90 -1.95 0.90
C LEU A 226 -17.26 -2.47 1.38
N LEU A 227 -17.93 -1.76 2.29
CA LEU A 227 -19.25 -2.15 2.83
C LEU A 227 -20.39 -2.08 1.79
N ILE A 228 -20.25 -1.20 0.79
CA ILE A 228 -21.26 -1.05 -0.29
C ILE A 228 -21.04 -2.10 -1.36
N ASN A 229 -19.80 -2.28 -1.82
CA ASN A 229 -19.50 -3.05 -3.03
C ASN A 229 -18.70 -4.34 -2.77
N GLY A 230 -18.22 -4.55 -1.53
CA GLY A 230 -17.41 -5.71 -1.17
C GLY A 230 -18.25 -6.98 -1.04
N ASN A 231 -17.72 -8.10 -1.52
CA ASN A 231 -18.29 -9.41 -1.28
C ASN A 231 -17.81 -9.91 0.10
N LEU A 232 -18.43 -9.44 1.16
CA LEU A 232 -18.06 -9.71 2.55
C LEU A 232 -18.94 -10.78 3.16
N THR A 233 -18.37 -11.68 3.95
CA THR A 233 -19.13 -12.53 4.87
C THR A 233 -19.81 -11.67 5.94
N LYS A 234 -20.82 -12.20 6.63
CA LYS A 234 -21.47 -11.49 7.76
C LYS A 234 -20.48 -11.06 8.84
N ALA A 235 -19.49 -11.91 9.14
CA ALA A 235 -18.45 -11.61 10.12
C ALA A 235 -17.54 -10.45 9.65
N GLN A 236 -17.08 -10.51 8.41
CA GLN A 236 -16.27 -9.44 7.82
C GLN A 236 -17.02 -8.11 7.72
N TYR A 237 -18.32 -8.17 7.33
CA TYR A 237 -19.16 -6.98 7.31
C TYR A 237 -19.25 -6.31 8.69
N ALA A 238 -19.45 -7.09 9.75
CA ALA A 238 -19.50 -6.59 11.11
C ALA A 238 -18.16 -5.96 11.54
N ILE A 239 -17.02 -6.60 11.22
CA ILE A 239 -15.67 -6.08 11.51
C ILE A 239 -15.44 -4.74 10.76
N ALA A 240 -15.72 -4.69 9.46
CA ALA A 240 -15.56 -3.48 8.66
C ALA A 240 -16.45 -2.35 9.14
N PHE A 241 -17.71 -2.64 9.50
CA PHE A 241 -18.65 -1.67 10.07
C PHE A 241 -18.14 -1.09 11.39
N GLN A 242 -17.65 -1.90 12.32
CA GLN A 242 -17.06 -1.41 13.57
C GLN A 242 -15.84 -0.52 13.31
N GLY A 243 -14.99 -0.91 12.36
CA GLY A 243 -13.86 -0.11 11.89
C GLY A 243 -14.29 1.25 11.33
N LEU A 244 -15.35 1.29 10.53
CA LEU A 244 -15.93 2.51 9.98
C LEU A 244 -16.46 3.40 11.10
N LEU A 245 -17.30 2.88 12.00
CA LEU A 245 -17.88 3.65 13.12
C LEU A 245 -16.79 4.25 14.02
N SER A 246 -15.74 3.48 14.31
CA SER A 246 -14.62 3.97 15.11
C SER A 246 -13.98 5.23 14.49
N ARG A 247 -13.74 5.22 13.17
CA ARG A 247 -13.13 6.35 12.47
C ARG A 247 -14.08 7.55 12.33
N LEU A 248 -15.34 7.30 12.05
CA LEU A 248 -16.37 8.35 12.03
C LEU A 248 -16.47 9.06 13.38
N LYS A 249 -16.45 8.31 14.49
CA LYS A 249 -16.44 8.87 15.85
C LYS A 249 -15.20 9.73 16.12
N ILE A 250 -14.01 9.31 15.68
CA ILE A 250 -12.77 10.10 15.79
C ILE A 250 -12.90 11.42 15.01
N LEU A 251 -13.41 11.37 13.80
CA LEU A 251 -13.58 12.55 12.95
C LEU A 251 -14.63 13.51 13.52
N HIS A 252 -15.76 12.99 13.98
CA HIS A 252 -16.81 13.75 14.67
C HIS A 252 -16.28 14.46 15.92
N GLN A 253 -15.61 13.72 16.82
CA GLN A 253 -15.01 14.29 18.04
C GLN A 253 -13.94 15.35 17.70
N GLY A 254 -13.16 15.12 16.65
CA GLY A 254 -12.16 16.06 16.16
C GLY A 254 -12.80 17.35 15.62
N ALA A 255 -13.94 17.28 14.92
CA ALA A 255 -14.69 18.43 14.45
C ALA A 255 -15.27 19.22 15.64
N LYS A 256 -15.88 18.53 16.59
CA LYS A 256 -16.43 19.13 17.83
C LYS A 256 -15.37 19.91 18.61
N LYS A 257 -14.18 19.29 18.84
CA LYS A 257 -13.06 19.98 19.53
C LYS A 257 -12.59 21.24 18.81
N ARG A 258 -12.66 21.26 17.49
CA ARG A 258 -12.30 22.44 16.67
C ARG A 258 -13.46 23.42 16.46
N ARG A 259 -14.61 23.17 17.03
CA ARG A 259 -15.85 23.97 16.89
C ARG A 259 -16.28 24.16 15.42
N ASN A 260 -16.02 23.14 14.58
CA ASN A 260 -16.44 23.15 13.18
C ASN A 260 -17.80 22.44 13.09
N LEU A 261 -18.87 23.20 13.25
CA LEU A 261 -20.26 22.70 13.34
C LEU A 261 -20.71 21.97 12.06
N GLU A 262 -20.34 22.48 10.88
CA GLU A 262 -20.69 21.87 9.60
C GLU A 262 -20.07 20.45 9.47
N ILE A 263 -18.79 20.33 9.73
CA ILE A 263 -18.09 19.04 9.67
C ILE A 263 -18.56 18.08 10.78
N GLU A 264 -18.88 18.61 11.97
CA GLU A 264 -19.44 17.83 13.07
C GLU A 264 -20.78 17.21 12.67
N GLU A 265 -21.68 18.00 12.05
CA GLU A 265 -22.99 17.56 11.57
C GLU A 265 -22.85 16.46 10.50
N ILE A 266 -22.00 16.67 9.50
CA ILE A 266 -21.75 15.67 8.44
C ILE A 266 -21.35 14.31 9.04
N TYR A 267 -20.45 14.28 10.00
CA TYR A 267 -20.02 13.00 10.59
C TYR A 267 -21.03 12.40 11.55
N ARG A 268 -21.82 13.23 12.25
CA ARG A 268 -22.94 12.77 13.07
C ARG A 268 -23.97 12.05 12.20
N ASP A 269 -24.38 12.67 11.10
CA ASP A 269 -25.38 12.11 10.19
C ASP A 269 -24.90 10.83 9.54
N LYS A 270 -23.63 10.77 9.11
CA LYS A 270 -23.03 9.53 8.63
C LYS A 270 -23.06 8.41 9.67
N ILE A 271 -22.80 8.70 10.94
CA ILE A 271 -22.87 7.70 12.02
C ILE A 271 -24.29 7.14 12.13
N ILE A 272 -25.29 7.99 12.14
CA ILE A 272 -26.71 7.59 12.24
C ILE A 272 -27.09 6.71 11.05
N THR A 273 -26.86 7.19 9.83
CA THR A 273 -27.18 6.47 8.59
C THR A 273 -26.56 5.07 8.55
N TRP A 274 -25.27 4.97 8.90
CA TRP A 274 -24.59 3.66 8.90
C TRP A 274 -25.09 2.73 10.00
N GLN A 275 -25.53 3.25 11.15
CA GLN A 275 -26.12 2.43 12.21
C GLN A 275 -27.50 1.88 11.79
N GLU A 276 -28.32 2.69 11.15
CA GLU A 276 -29.60 2.28 10.57
C GLU A 276 -29.38 1.18 9.51
N THR A 277 -28.51 1.44 8.52
CA THR A 277 -28.15 0.48 7.46
C THR A 277 -27.66 -0.86 8.04
N PHE A 278 -26.86 -0.82 9.11
CA PHE A 278 -26.37 -2.05 9.73
C PHE A 278 -27.48 -2.85 10.42
N ASN A 279 -28.44 -2.15 11.08
CA ASN A 279 -29.56 -2.81 11.75
C ASN A 279 -30.51 -3.48 10.75
N GLU A 280 -30.69 -2.89 9.57
CA GLU A 280 -31.51 -3.47 8.49
C GLU A 280 -30.89 -4.73 7.85
N LYS A 281 -29.56 -4.89 7.94
CA LYS A 281 -28.81 -6.03 7.36
C LYS A 281 -28.56 -7.17 8.34
N LYS A 282 -28.92 -7.03 9.63
CA LYS A 282 -28.84 -8.09 10.64
C LYS A 282 -29.93 -9.14 10.43
#